data_e350e48e8a4895b9490fc2a2008732d3
#
_entry.id   e350e48e8a4895b9490fc2a2008732d3
#
_cell.length_a   1.000
_cell.length_b   1.000
_cell.length_c   1.000
_cell.angle_alpha   90.00
_cell.angle_beta   90.00
_cell.angle_gamma   90.00
#
_symmetry.space_group_name_H-M   'P 1'
#
loop_
_entity.id
_entity.type
_entity.pdbx_description
1 polymer ?
#
loop_
_entity_poly.entity_id
_entity_poly.type
_entity_poly.pdbx_seq_one_letter_code
_entity_poly.pdbx_strand_id
1 'polypeptide(L)'
;KDVIARFAATGGGLMAHEVGAGKTAASAGLGMYLKSIGAITKPLFVVPNAVIGQFGEEFQRFFPSANILVATEKDFQKLSRRRFLAKISSNDFDAIIVSQSQFEKMPMSLERQEEYFDRRIEELTQTIEMMKADKGERLSIKRLESMRFSLQTKIEKLRAAAKKDDFISFEDLGCDYLIIDEAHNYKNLALFSKMTNVAGINTNSNSQRAFDLELKIRYMQEINNGGGVCLMTGTPISNAISEMFVWQYLLQYRTLQQLGIEYFDNWASVFGNITQTMEVKPSGTGFRMRTRFANFVNLPELCNLFGEVTDIVKTADLDLKLPGVAGGKPQLVICEPSPAQEAQ
;
A
#
# COMPACT_ATOMS: atom_id res chain seq x y z
N LYS A 1 -21.63 2.70 8.53
CA LYS A 1 -21.75 4.13 8.89
C LYS A 1 -20.57 4.58 9.74
N ASP A 2 -20.17 3.78 10.72
CA ASP A 2 -19.13 4.14 11.70
C ASP A 2 -17.77 4.40 11.04
N VAL A 3 -17.34 3.57 10.10
CA VAL A 3 -16.11 3.77 9.34
C VAL A 3 -16.11 5.06 8.52
N ILE A 4 -17.28 5.45 7.96
CA ILE A 4 -17.41 6.70 7.21
C ILE A 4 -17.22 7.91 8.15
N ALA A 5 -17.90 7.90 9.29
CA ALA A 5 -17.77 8.96 10.28
C ALA A 5 -16.34 9.06 10.82
N ARG A 6 -15.71 7.92 11.11
CA ARG A 6 -14.34 7.84 11.57
C ARG A 6 -13.37 8.42 10.54
N PHE A 7 -13.41 7.95 9.28
CA PHE A 7 -12.47 8.40 8.24
C PHE A 7 -12.74 9.83 7.78
N ALA A 8 -13.96 10.31 7.91
CA ALA A 8 -14.25 11.72 7.73
C ALA A 8 -13.60 12.60 8.82
N ALA A 9 -13.52 12.12 10.04
CA ALA A 9 -12.88 12.83 11.15
C ALA A 9 -11.34 12.73 11.11
N THR A 10 -10.78 11.59 10.70
CA THR A 10 -9.33 11.34 10.68
C THR A 10 -8.66 11.67 9.35
N GLY A 11 -9.42 11.97 8.30
CA GLY A 11 -8.92 12.22 6.96
C GLY A 11 -8.65 10.96 6.14
N GLY A 12 -8.89 9.77 6.69
CA GLY A 12 -8.70 8.47 6.02
C GLY A 12 -8.07 7.41 6.92
N GLY A 13 -7.59 6.32 6.30
CA GLY A 13 -6.99 5.22 7.03
C GLY A 13 -7.03 3.89 6.29
N LEU A 14 -6.87 2.79 7.04
CA LEU A 14 -6.96 1.41 6.56
C LEU A 14 -8.32 0.80 6.92
N MET A 15 -9.14 0.53 5.93
CA MET A 15 -10.38 -0.22 6.06
C MET A 15 -10.06 -1.72 5.95
N ALA A 16 -9.79 -2.34 7.09
CA ALA A 16 -9.44 -3.76 7.20
C ALA A 16 -10.70 -4.60 7.41
N HIS A 17 -11.57 -4.60 6.43
CA HIS A 17 -12.85 -5.31 6.46
C HIS A 17 -12.78 -6.61 5.69
N GLU A 18 -13.21 -7.71 6.29
CA GLU A 18 -13.26 -9.01 5.63
C GLU A 18 -14.15 -9.00 4.38
N VAL A 19 -14.00 -10.04 3.56
CA VAL A 19 -14.79 -10.20 2.34
C VAL A 19 -16.28 -10.32 2.71
N GLY A 20 -17.12 -9.58 1.98
CA GLY A 20 -18.57 -9.54 2.26
C GLY A 20 -19.01 -8.48 3.28
N ALA A 21 -18.08 -7.77 3.93
CA ALA A 21 -18.42 -6.72 4.90
C ALA A 21 -18.91 -5.39 4.26
N GLY A 22 -19.13 -5.36 2.95
CA GLY A 22 -19.68 -4.19 2.26
C GLY A 22 -18.67 -3.07 1.98
N LYS A 23 -17.39 -3.41 1.74
CA LYS A 23 -16.33 -2.43 1.43
C LYS A 23 -16.70 -1.48 0.30
N THR A 24 -17.28 -1.97 -0.80
CA THR A 24 -17.74 -1.15 -1.94
C THR A 24 -18.71 -0.06 -1.51
N ALA A 25 -19.75 -0.45 -0.77
CA ALA A 25 -20.75 0.51 -0.28
C ALA A 25 -20.16 1.52 0.72
N ALA A 26 -19.26 1.05 1.59
CA ALA A 26 -18.61 1.90 2.58
C ALA A 26 -17.66 2.93 1.92
N SER A 27 -16.89 2.50 0.91
CA SER A 27 -15.96 3.38 0.18
C SER A 27 -16.69 4.39 -0.70
N ALA A 28 -17.71 3.96 -1.44
CA ALA A 28 -18.57 4.86 -2.22
C ALA A 28 -19.26 5.88 -1.30
N GLY A 29 -19.82 5.41 -0.17
CA GLY A 29 -20.42 6.27 0.83
C GLY A 29 -19.43 7.25 1.46
N LEU A 30 -18.17 6.85 1.71
CA LEU A 30 -17.13 7.73 2.21
C LEU A 30 -16.83 8.87 1.22
N GLY A 31 -16.54 8.54 -0.04
CA GLY A 31 -16.24 9.53 -1.06
C GLY A 31 -17.38 10.52 -1.28
N MET A 32 -18.62 10.03 -1.40
CA MET A 32 -19.79 10.88 -1.58
C MET A 32 -20.11 11.72 -0.35
N TYR A 33 -19.93 11.19 0.86
CA TYR A 33 -20.12 11.94 2.09
C TYR A 33 -19.11 13.07 2.21
N LEU A 34 -17.80 12.79 2.04
CA LEU A 34 -16.76 13.80 2.09
C LEU A 34 -16.99 14.92 1.06
N LYS A 35 -17.43 14.57 -0.15
CA LYS A 35 -17.80 15.53 -1.18
C LYS A 35 -19.02 16.36 -0.77
N SER A 36 -20.06 15.73 -0.20
CA SER A 36 -21.28 16.43 0.23
C SER A 36 -21.05 17.48 1.30
N ILE A 37 -20.05 17.28 2.16
CA ILE A 37 -19.66 18.27 3.19
C ILE A 37 -18.59 19.25 2.72
N GLY A 38 -18.17 19.18 1.45
CA GLY A 38 -17.17 20.05 0.84
C GLY A 38 -15.73 19.80 1.32
N ALA A 39 -15.46 18.64 1.96
CA ALA A 39 -14.12 18.27 2.41
C ALA A 39 -13.21 17.86 1.25
N ILE A 40 -13.79 17.30 0.20
CA ILE A 40 -13.10 16.92 -1.04
C ILE A 40 -13.91 17.32 -2.26
N THR A 41 -13.26 17.37 -3.41
CA THR A 41 -13.91 17.74 -4.67
C THR A 41 -13.89 16.60 -5.69
N LYS A 42 -12.81 15.84 -5.79
CA LYS A 42 -12.57 14.89 -6.87
C LYS A 42 -11.95 13.58 -6.36
N PRO A 43 -12.74 12.67 -5.76
CA PRO A 43 -12.24 11.39 -5.28
C PRO A 43 -11.88 10.43 -6.42
N LEU A 44 -10.73 9.76 -6.29
CA LEU A 44 -10.24 8.72 -7.19
C LEU A 44 -10.34 7.35 -6.52
N PHE A 45 -11.09 6.45 -7.14
CA PHE A 45 -11.22 5.05 -6.72
C PHE A 45 -10.34 4.15 -7.59
N VAL A 46 -9.49 3.39 -6.95
CA VAL A 46 -8.59 2.42 -7.59
C VAL A 46 -9.02 1.03 -7.18
N VAL A 47 -9.46 0.23 -8.14
CA VAL A 47 -10.03 -1.10 -7.89
C VAL A 47 -9.29 -2.16 -8.70
N PRO A 48 -9.38 -3.47 -8.33
CA PRO A 48 -8.82 -4.53 -9.16
C PRO A 48 -9.40 -4.54 -10.57
N ASN A 49 -8.58 -4.91 -11.56
CA ASN A 49 -8.98 -4.88 -12.98
C ASN A 49 -10.25 -5.68 -13.26
N ALA A 50 -10.43 -6.82 -12.58
CA ALA A 50 -11.55 -7.72 -12.81
C ALA A 50 -12.91 -7.14 -12.35
N VAL A 51 -12.92 -6.19 -11.41
CA VAL A 51 -14.16 -5.71 -10.77
C VAL A 51 -14.53 -4.28 -11.13
N ILE A 52 -13.75 -3.60 -11.99
CA ILE A 52 -13.98 -2.19 -12.32
C ILE A 52 -15.39 -1.90 -12.85
N GLY A 53 -15.91 -2.76 -13.74
CA GLY A 53 -17.27 -2.62 -14.27
C GLY A 53 -18.33 -2.80 -13.18
N GLN A 54 -18.21 -3.89 -12.41
CA GLN A 54 -19.12 -4.16 -11.29
C GLN A 54 -19.10 -3.03 -10.25
N PHE A 55 -17.92 -2.53 -9.91
CA PHE A 55 -17.77 -1.42 -8.96
C PHE A 55 -18.51 -0.17 -9.45
N GLY A 56 -18.36 0.17 -10.74
CA GLY A 56 -19.07 1.31 -11.35
C GLY A 56 -20.60 1.13 -11.32
N GLU A 57 -21.08 -0.05 -11.65
CA GLU A 57 -22.52 -0.38 -11.60
C GLU A 57 -23.09 -0.31 -10.17
N GLU A 58 -22.36 -0.88 -9.19
CA GLU A 58 -22.76 -0.80 -7.78
C GLU A 58 -22.73 0.64 -7.28
N PHE A 59 -21.70 1.41 -7.63
CA PHE A 59 -21.62 2.83 -7.29
C PHE A 59 -22.83 3.60 -7.80
N GLN A 60 -23.19 3.43 -9.09
CA GLN A 60 -24.33 4.08 -9.70
C GLN A 60 -25.66 3.62 -9.10
N ARG A 61 -25.73 2.37 -8.59
CA ARG A 61 -26.92 1.87 -7.86
C ARG A 61 -27.09 2.54 -6.51
N PHE A 62 -25.99 2.80 -5.79
CA PHE A 62 -26.03 3.52 -4.51
C PHE A 62 -26.29 5.02 -4.68
N PHE A 63 -25.77 5.61 -5.76
CA PHE A 63 -25.83 7.04 -6.05
C PHE A 63 -26.27 7.26 -7.50
N PRO A 64 -27.59 7.11 -7.83
CA PRO A 64 -28.07 7.16 -9.22
C PRO A 64 -27.85 8.50 -9.92
N SER A 65 -27.79 9.59 -9.18
CA SER A 65 -27.57 10.95 -9.70
C SER A 65 -26.10 11.36 -9.81
N ALA A 66 -25.17 10.51 -9.33
CA ALA A 66 -23.74 10.85 -9.33
C ALA A 66 -23.17 10.84 -10.75
N ASN A 67 -22.40 11.88 -11.08
CA ASN A 67 -21.63 11.97 -12.31
C ASN A 67 -20.31 11.21 -12.14
N ILE A 68 -20.29 9.94 -12.52
CA ILE A 68 -19.10 9.09 -12.38
C ILE A 68 -18.37 8.90 -13.71
N LEU A 69 -17.04 8.79 -13.64
CA LEU A 69 -16.20 8.43 -14.77
C LEU A 69 -15.56 7.07 -14.50
N VAL A 70 -15.99 6.03 -15.22
CA VAL A 70 -15.39 4.69 -15.16
C VAL A 70 -14.44 4.52 -16.33
N ALA A 71 -13.17 4.25 -16.05
CA ALA A 71 -12.16 4.07 -17.07
C ALA A 71 -12.31 2.71 -17.77
N THR A 72 -12.13 2.70 -19.08
CA THR A 72 -12.10 1.49 -19.91
C THR A 72 -10.66 1.15 -20.32
N GLU A 73 -10.42 -0.07 -20.80
CA GLU A 73 -9.09 -0.45 -21.32
C GLU A 73 -8.66 0.43 -22.51
N LYS A 74 -9.61 0.87 -23.33
CA LYS A 74 -9.35 1.72 -24.50
C LYS A 74 -8.84 3.11 -24.10
N ASP A 75 -9.26 3.62 -22.94
CA ASP A 75 -8.85 4.95 -22.45
C ASP A 75 -7.36 5.01 -22.10
N PHE A 76 -6.76 3.87 -21.75
CA PHE A 76 -5.34 3.76 -21.37
C PHE A 76 -4.42 3.22 -22.47
N GLN A 77 -4.91 3.12 -23.71
CA GLN A 77 -4.05 2.90 -24.86
C GLN A 77 -3.18 4.14 -25.13
N LYS A 78 -2.01 3.95 -25.73
CA LYS A 78 -0.98 5.00 -25.91
C LYS A 78 -1.52 6.33 -26.46
N LEU A 79 -2.44 6.28 -27.43
CA LEU A 79 -3.00 7.48 -28.06
C LEU A 79 -4.19 8.09 -27.30
N SER A 80 -4.93 7.29 -26.54
CA SER A 80 -6.15 7.72 -25.84
C SER A 80 -5.87 8.24 -24.44
N ARG A 81 -4.80 7.76 -23.78
CA ARG A 81 -4.47 8.05 -22.38
C ARG A 81 -4.39 9.55 -22.09
N ARG A 82 -3.68 10.30 -22.92
CA ARG A 82 -3.56 11.77 -22.72
C ARG A 82 -4.93 12.46 -22.76
N ARG A 83 -5.80 12.06 -23.68
CA ARG A 83 -7.17 12.61 -23.79
C ARG A 83 -8.00 12.25 -22.56
N PHE A 84 -7.88 11.02 -22.07
CA PHE A 84 -8.60 10.57 -20.87
C PHE A 84 -8.13 11.33 -19.62
N LEU A 85 -6.82 11.49 -19.42
CA LEU A 85 -6.27 12.27 -18.32
C LEU A 85 -6.68 13.74 -18.39
N ALA A 86 -6.65 14.36 -19.60
CA ALA A 86 -7.16 15.71 -19.80
C ALA A 86 -8.65 15.82 -19.48
N LYS A 87 -9.45 14.80 -19.79
CA LYS A 87 -10.87 14.75 -19.40
C LYS A 87 -11.05 14.75 -17.88
N ILE A 88 -10.21 14.02 -17.14
CA ILE A 88 -10.23 14.03 -15.68
C ILE A 88 -9.88 15.42 -15.15
N SER A 89 -8.79 16.01 -15.66
CA SER A 89 -8.30 17.30 -15.21
C SER A 89 -9.32 18.43 -15.42
N SER A 90 -9.99 18.45 -16.59
CA SER A 90 -10.85 19.57 -17.00
C SER A 90 -12.32 19.47 -16.63
N ASN A 91 -12.76 18.36 -16.01
CA ASN A 91 -14.16 18.17 -15.64
C ASN A 91 -14.33 17.81 -14.17
N ASP A 92 -15.50 18.14 -13.63
CA ASP A 92 -15.91 17.78 -12.29
C ASP A 92 -16.69 16.47 -12.31
N PHE A 93 -16.11 15.45 -11.70
CA PHE A 93 -16.75 14.15 -11.46
C PHE A 93 -17.03 13.95 -9.97
N ASP A 94 -18.11 13.26 -9.66
CA ASP A 94 -18.40 12.85 -8.29
C ASP A 94 -17.57 11.65 -7.85
N ALA A 95 -17.16 10.83 -8.83
CA ALA A 95 -16.19 9.77 -8.63
C ALA A 95 -15.46 9.44 -9.94
N ILE A 96 -14.17 9.18 -9.85
CA ILE A 96 -13.36 8.65 -10.94
C ILE A 96 -12.95 7.24 -10.52
N ILE A 97 -13.27 6.25 -11.34
CA ILE A 97 -13.02 4.84 -11.05
C ILE A 97 -12.04 4.31 -12.09
N VAL A 98 -10.89 3.85 -11.64
CA VAL A 98 -9.82 3.29 -12.49
C VAL A 98 -9.37 1.93 -11.96
N SER A 99 -8.80 1.11 -12.84
CA SER A 99 -8.19 -0.13 -12.39
C SER A 99 -6.77 0.09 -11.84
N GLN A 100 -6.27 -0.86 -11.03
CA GLN A 100 -4.90 -0.81 -10.49
C GLN A 100 -3.86 -0.66 -11.61
N SER A 101 -4.01 -1.40 -12.73
CA SER A 101 -3.09 -1.30 -13.87
C SER A 101 -3.18 0.03 -14.64
N GLN A 102 -4.30 0.72 -14.57
CA GLN A 102 -4.48 2.05 -15.13
C GLN A 102 -3.88 3.12 -14.21
N PHE A 103 -4.07 2.97 -12.90
CA PHE A 103 -3.48 3.85 -11.89
C PHE A 103 -1.94 3.88 -11.94
N GLU A 104 -1.30 2.75 -12.21
CA GLU A 104 0.15 2.65 -12.43
C GLU A 104 0.63 3.41 -13.70
N LYS A 105 -0.28 3.69 -14.63
CA LYS A 105 0.03 4.46 -15.85
C LYS A 105 -0.24 5.97 -15.71
N MET A 106 -0.53 6.44 -14.50
CA MET A 106 -0.68 7.85 -14.14
C MET A 106 0.55 8.28 -13.33
N PRO A 107 1.67 8.63 -13.96
CA PRO A 107 2.91 8.92 -13.24
C PRO A 107 2.82 10.24 -12.48
N MET A 108 3.57 10.34 -11.40
CA MET A 108 3.86 11.61 -10.75
C MET A 108 4.77 12.46 -11.64
N SER A 109 4.75 13.78 -11.48
CA SER A 109 5.69 14.67 -12.16
C SER A 109 7.15 14.27 -11.92
N LEU A 110 8.04 14.64 -12.84
CA LEU A 110 9.46 14.36 -12.68
C LEU A 110 10.01 15.05 -11.43
N GLU A 111 9.62 16.29 -11.21
CA GLU A 111 10.05 17.10 -10.07
C GLU A 111 9.72 16.40 -8.75
N ARG A 112 8.50 15.90 -8.59
CA ARG A 112 8.07 15.18 -7.38
C ARG A 112 8.83 13.87 -7.18
N GLN A 113 9.10 13.16 -8.27
CA GLN A 113 9.89 11.93 -8.20
C GLN A 113 11.34 12.22 -7.80
N GLU A 114 11.95 13.28 -8.34
CA GLU A 114 13.30 13.72 -7.98
C GLU A 114 13.39 14.16 -6.52
N GLU A 115 12.51 15.04 -6.06
CA GLU A 115 12.44 15.48 -4.67
C GLU A 115 12.36 14.30 -3.68
N TYR A 116 11.54 13.30 -4.00
CA TYR A 116 11.43 12.10 -3.18
C TYR A 116 12.74 11.32 -3.14
N PHE A 117 13.36 11.07 -4.28
CA PHE A 117 14.63 10.32 -4.33
C PHE A 117 15.77 11.09 -3.67
N ASP A 118 15.84 12.40 -3.88
CA ASP A 118 16.88 13.22 -3.27
C ASP A 118 16.76 13.19 -1.73
N ARG A 119 15.55 13.31 -1.19
CA ARG A 119 15.30 13.15 0.25
C ARG A 119 15.73 11.78 0.76
N ARG A 120 15.38 10.70 0.05
CA ARG A 120 15.78 9.34 0.43
C ARG A 120 17.28 9.11 0.36
N ILE A 121 17.97 9.72 -0.61
CA ILE A 121 19.43 9.68 -0.74
C ILE A 121 20.09 10.43 0.42
N GLU A 122 19.53 11.56 0.83
CA GLU A 122 20.02 12.33 1.97
C GLU A 122 19.86 11.54 3.28
N GLU A 123 18.69 10.98 3.56
CA GLU A 123 18.43 10.09 4.70
C GLU A 123 19.43 8.93 4.77
N LEU A 124 19.66 8.25 3.65
CA LEU A 124 20.65 7.17 3.56
C LEU A 124 22.08 7.65 3.82
N THR A 125 22.41 8.83 3.31
CA THR A 125 23.75 9.42 3.48
C THR A 125 24.01 9.72 4.95
N GLN A 126 23.06 10.37 5.63
CA GLN A 126 23.14 10.64 7.07
C GLN A 126 23.28 9.34 7.89
N THR A 127 22.47 8.33 7.56
CA THR A 127 22.53 7.02 8.23
C THR A 127 23.90 6.35 8.03
N ILE A 128 24.46 6.40 6.82
CA ILE A 128 25.78 5.85 6.52
C ILE A 128 26.87 6.58 7.32
N GLU A 129 26.80 7.91 7.42
CA GLU A 129 27.77 8.72 8.18
C GLU A 129 27.71 8.40 9.67
N MET A 130 26.51 8.33 10.26
CA MET A 130 26.33 7.92 11.66
C MET A 130 26.91 6.52 11.93
N MET A 131 26.64 5.56 11.05
CA MET A 131 27.16 4.21 11.22
C MET A 131 28.68 4.14 11.06
N LYS A 132 29.28 4.95 10.20
CA LYS A 132 30.74 5.04 10.05
C LYS A 132 31.38 5.63 11.32
N ALA A 133 30.75 6.64 11.92
CA ALA A 133 31.22 7.24 13.17
C ALA A 133 31.18 6.25 14.34
N ASP A 134 30.13 5.45 14.44
CA ASP A 134 29.94 4.44 15.50
C ASP A 134 30.70 3.11 15.26
N LYS A 135 31.60 3.05 14.26
CA LYS A 135 32.28 1.82 13.84
C LYS A 135 31.32 0.67 13.52
N GLY A 136 30.17 0.99 12.95
CA GLY A 136 29.13 0.04 12.57
C GLY A 136 29.61 -1.06 11.61
N GLU A 137 28.80 -2.11 11.48
CA GLU A 137 29.14 -3.28 10.69
C GLU A 137 29.39 -2.94 9.21
N ARG A 138 30.57 -3.24 8.69
CA ARG A 138 30.99 -2.93 7.31
C ARG A 138 30.04 -3.48 6.25
N LEU A 139 29.41 -4.62 6.51
CA LEU A 139 28.48 -5.25 5.57
C LEU A 139 27.19 -4.42 5.43
N SER A 140 26.67 -3.93 6.54
CA SER A 140 25.49 -3.07 6.57
C SER A 140 25.74 -1.72 5.89
N ILE A 141 26.91 -1.12 6.10
CA ILE A 141 27.32 0.14 5.41
C ILE A 141 27.38 -0.07 3.89
N LYS A 142 28.05 -1.13 3.40
CA LYS A 142 28.11 -1.43 1.97
C LYS A 142 26.73 -1.61 1.34
N ARG A 143 25.79 -2.17 2.07
CA ARG A 143 24.42 -2.37 1.62
C ARG A 143 23.70 -1.04 1.44
N LEU A 144 23.78 -0.15 2.43
CA LEU A 144 23.21 1.19 2.33
C LEU A 144 23.83 2.01 1.20
N GLU A 145 25.15 1.91 1.00
CA GLU A 145 25.85 2.54 -0.13
C GLU A 145 25.35 2.01 -1.48
N SER A 146 25.12 0.69 -1.61
CA SER A 146 24.53 0.09 -2.81
C SER A 146 23.10 0.57 -3.07
N MET A 147 22.30 0.72 -2.01
CA MET A 147 20.94 1.26 -2.12
C MET A 147 20.93 2.72 -2.57
N ARG A 148 21.79 3.55 -1.98
CA ARG A 148 21.98 4.95 -2.40
C ARG A 148 22.34 5.05 -3.88
N PHE A 149 23.32 4.26 -4.33
CA PHE A 149 23.72 4.20 -5.74
C PHE A 149 22.57 3.78 -6.66
N SER A 150 21.77 2.79 -6.23
CA SER A 150 20.60 2.35 -6.98
C SER A 150 19.55 3.47 -7.14
N LEU A 151 19.32 4.29 -6.10
CA LEU A 151 18.42 5.44 -6.18
C LEU A 151 18.96 6.52 -7.13
N GLN A 152 20.26 6.83 -7.05
CA GLN A 152 20.92 7.78 -7.97
C GLN A 152 20.75 7.34 -9.43
N THR A 153 21.00 6.06 -9.72
CA THR A 153 20.80 5.50 -11.07
C THR A 153 19.35 5.59 -11.52
N LYS A 154 18.36 5.46 -10.60
CA LYS A 154 16.93 5.63 -10.94
C LYS A 154 16.62 7.08 -11.34
N ILE A 155 17.14 8.07 -10.62
CA ILE A 155 16.96 9.49 -10.98
C ILE A 155 17.51 9.77 -12.38
N GLU A 156 18.73 9.31 -12.69
CA GLU A 156 19.33 9.50 -14.00
C GLU A 156 18.49 8.89 -15.13
N LYS A 157 17.95 7.69 -14.92
CA LYS A 157 17.02 7.04 -15.86
C LYS A 157 15.74 7.82 -16.04
N LEU A 158 15.16 8.36 -14.97
CA LEU A 158 13.95 9.18 -15.01
C LEU A 158 14.19 10.47 -15.80
N ARG A 159 15.27 11.17 -15.54
CA ARG A 159 15.69 12.38 -16.29
C ARG A 159 15.87 12.10 -17.79
N ALA A 160 16.48 10.97 -18.12
CA ALA A 160 16.66 10.56 -19.51
C ALA A 160 15.34 10.20 -20.22
N ALA A 161 14.38 9.61 -19.49
CA ALA A 161 13.07 9.25 -20.01
C ALA A 161 12.16 10.49 -20.18
N ALA A 162 12.17 11.41 -19.23
CA ALA A 162 11.31 12.59 -19.21
C ALA A 162 11.56 13.58 -20.36
N LYS A 163 12.78 13.61 -20.92
CA LYS A 163 13.10 14.42 -22.10
C LYS A 163 12.29 14.04 -23.36
N LYS A 164 11.53 12.95 -23.32
CA LYS A 164 10.82 12.39 -24.48
C LYS A 164 9.31 12.50 -24.46
N ASP A 165 8.70 12.74 -23.30
CA ASP A 165 7.24 12.66 -23.16
C ASP A 165 6.66 13.89 -22.42
N ASP A 166 5.84 14.66 -23.13
CA ASP A 166 4.91 15.64 -22.56
C ASP A 166 3.65 14.89 -22.07
N PHE A 167 3.60 14.54 -20.79
CA PHE A 167 2.48 13.79 -20.18
C PHE A 167 1.79 14.62 -19.09
N ILE A 168 0.50 14.35 -18.88
CA ILE A 168 -0.26 14.89 -17.76
C ILE A 168 0.10 14.08 -16.53
N SER A 169 0.63 14.73 -15.51
CA SER A 169 1.03 14.09 -14.25
C SER A 169 -0.19 13.77 -13.38
N PHE A 170 0.02 12.97 -12.36
CA PHE A 170 -1.03 12.63 -11.39
C PHE A 170 -1.55 13.88 -10.65
N GLU A 171 -0.67 14.81 -10.34
CA GLU A 171 -0.99 16.09 -9.69
C GLU A 171 -1.92 16.95 -10.54
N ASP A 172 -1.71 16.94 -11.86
CA ASP A 172 -2.51 17.73 -12.82
C ASP A 172 -3.96 17.24 -12.93
N LEU A 173 -4.26 16.02 -12.43
CA LEU A 173 -5.63 15.50 -12.47
C LEU A 173 -6.56 16.24 -11.50
N GLY A 174 -6.00 16.89 -10.47
CA GLY A 174 -6.75 17.60 -9.46
C GLY A 174 -7.55 16.66 -8.55
N CYS A 175 -7.19 15.37 -8.49
CA CYS A 175 -7.79 14.45 -7.52
C CYS A 175 -7.27 14.79 -6.12
N ASP A 176 -8.18 14.87 -5.16
CA ASP A 176 -7.89 15.31 -3.79
C ASP A 176 -8.18 14.26 -2.72
N TYR A 177 -8.69 13.09 -3.10
CA TYR A 177 -8.85 11.94 -2.20
C TYR A 177 -8.64 10.62 -2.94
N LEU A 178 -7.87 9.72 -2.34
CA LEU A 178 -7.48 8.46 -2.96
C LEU A 178 -8.06 7.27 -2.18
N ILE A 179 -8.86 6.44 -2.85
CA ILE A 179 -9.47 5.23 -2.28
C ILE A 179 -8.96 4.03 -3.06
N ILE A 180 -8.30 3.09 -2.39
CA ILE A 180 -7.66 1.93 -3.06
C ILE A 180 -8.21 0.64 -2.51
N ASP A 181 -8.86 -0.13 -3.35
CA ASP A 181 -9.31 -1.49 -3.03
C ASP A 181 -8.21 -2.53 -3.27
N GLU A 182 -8.24 -3.59 -2.47
CA GLU A 182 -7.23 -4.66 -2.44
C GLU A 182 -5.80 -4.10 -2.32
N ALA A 183 -5.63 -3.14 -1.39
CA ALA A 183 -4.38 -2.42 -1.17
C ALA A 183 -3.20 -3.34 -0.80
N HIS A 184 -3.46 -4.58 -0.34
CA HIS A 184 -2.41 -5.57 -0.07
C HIS A 184 -1.54 -5.89 -1.30
N ASN A 185 -2.01 -5.61 -2.52
CA ASN A 185 -1.22 -5.74 -3.74
C ASN A 185 -0.01 -4.78 -3.80
N TYR A 186 0.01 -3.75 -2.96
CA TYR A 186 1.05 -2.72 -2.90
C TYR A 186 1.96 -2.81 -1.67
N LYS A 187 1.76 -3.80 -0.78
CA LYS A 187 2.48 -3.90 0.50
C LYS A 187 3.98 -4.21 0.39
N ASN A 188 4.48 -4.58 -0.79
CA ASN A 188 5.89 -4.95 -1.01
C ASN A 188 6.77 -3.69 -1.17
N LEU A 189 6.73 -2.79 -0.20
CA LEU A 189 7.64 -1.64 -0.13
C LEU A 189 9.08 -2.07 0.11
N ALA A 190 10.03 -1.34 -0.49
CA ALA A 190 11.45 -1.46 -0.16
C ALA A 190 11.70 -0.82 1.20
N LEU A 191 11.80 -1.62 2.23
CA LEU A 191 12.11 -1.17 3.59
C LEU A 191 13.62 -1.12 3.79
N PHE A 192 14.10 0.02 4.29
CA PHE A 192 15.50 0.12 4.72
C PHE A 192 15.66 -0.58 6.06
N SER A 193 16.54 -1.58 6.12
CA SER A 193 16.87 -2.28 7.36
C SER A 193 18.31 -2.75 7.38
N LYS A 194 18.93 -2.64 8.53
CA LYS A 194 20.23 -3.27 8.84
C LYS A 194 20.09 -4.80 8.94
N MET A 195 18.88 -5.26 9.22
CA MET A 195 18.59 -6.67 9.42
C MET A 195 18.63 -7.43 8.09
N THR A 196 19.28 -8.58 8.10
CA THR A 196 19.36 -9.48 6.95
C THR A 196 18.47 -10.69 7.18
N ASN A 197 17.77 -11.12 6.14
CA ASN A 197 16.96 -12.35 6.17
C ASN A 197 15.80 -12.37 7.18
N VAL A 198 15.23 -11.20 7.50
CA VAL A 198 14.01 -11.14 8.31
C VAL A 198 12.81 -11.55 7.44
N ALA A 199 12.04 -12.52 7.91
CA ALA A 199 10.84 -12.94 7.19
C ALA A 199 9.82 -11.80 7.10
N GLY A 200 9.26 -11.59 5.90
CA GLY A 200 8.27 -10.53 5.66
C GLY A 200 8.85 -9.13 5.43
N ILE A 201 10.17 -8.95 5.54
CA ILE A 201 10.83 -7.71 5.15
C ILE A 201 11.49 -7.89 3.79
N ASN A 202 11.07 -7.08 2.85
CA ASN A 202 11.69 -7.07 1.53
C ASN A 202 12.66 -5.89 1.41
N THR A 203 13.91 -6.10 1.83
CA THR A 203 14.98 -5.09 1.72
C THR A 203 15.46 -4.89 0.29
N ASN A 204 15.10 -5.78 -0.62
CA ASN A 204 15.51 -5.77 -2.03
C ASN A 204 14.31 -5.58 -2.98
N SER A 205 13.18 -5.08 -2.48
CA SER A 205 12.01 -4.87 -3.33
C SER A 205 12.33 -3.81 -4.40
N ASN A 206 12.20 -4.22 -5.65
CA ASN A 206 12.15 -3.31 -6.79
C ASN A 206 10.70 -3.11 -7.26
N SER A 207 9.73 -3.26 -6.36
CA SER A 207 8.32 -3.09 -6.69
C SER A 207 8.05 -1.65 -7.09
N GLN A 208 8.02 -1.42 -8.41
CA GLN A 208 7.69 -0.11 -8.97
C GLN A 208 6.27 0.32 -8.57
N ARG A 209 5.36 -0.65 -8.47
CA ARG A 209 3.97 -0.45 -8.03
C ARG A 209 3.88 0.10 -6.60
N ALA A 210 4.60 -0.51 -5.65
CA ALA A 210 4.57 -0.07 -4.26
C ALA A 210 5.22 1.32 -4.09
N PHE A 211 6.31 1.56 -4.82
CA PHE A 211 6.97 2.86 -4.85
C PHE A 211 6.06 3.96 -5.44
N ASP A 212 5.41 3.70 -6.57
CA ASP A 212 4.50 4.65 -7.21
C ASP A 212 3.32 5.00 -6.29
N LEU A 213 2.77 3.99 -5.58
CA LEU A 213 1.74 4.24 -4.58
C LEU A 213 2.25 5.10 -3.43
N GLU A 214 3.43 4.82 -2.89
CA GLU A 214 4.02 5.60 -1.79
C GLU A 214 4.12 7.08 -2.17
N LEU A 215 4.64 7.40 -3.37
CA LEU A 215 4.71 8.77 -3.87
C LEU A 215 3.35 9.46 -3.89
N LYS A 216 2.34 8.80 -4.44
CA LYS A 216 0.99 9.32 -4.54
C LYS A 216 0.35 9.52 -3.17
N ILE A 217 0.57 8.60 -2.23
CA ILE A 217 0.12 8.74 -0.84
C ILE A 217 0.78 9.96 -0.18
N ARG A 218 2.09 10.15 -0.34
CA ARG A 218 2.78 11.32 0.23
C ARG A 218 2.22 12.62 -0.33
N TYR A 219 1.98 12.67 -1.63
CA TYR A 219 1.33 13.82 -2.26
C TYR A 219 -0.07 14.07 -1.68
N MET A 220 -0.92 13.03 -1.57
CA MET A 220 -2.25 13.16 -0.98
C MET A 220 -2.19 13.64 0.47
N GLN A 221 -1.27 13.13 1.27
CA GLN A 221 -1.06 13.56 2.65
C GLN A 221 -0.56 15.00 2.76
N GLU A 222 0.23 15.46 1.79
CA GLU A 222 0.71 16.84 1.74
C GLU A 222 -0.44 17.81 1.52
N ILE A 223 -1.29 17.57 0.52
CA ILE A 223 -2.41 18.47 0.18
C ILE A 223 -3.59 18.36 1.18
N ASN A 224 -3.67 17.29 1.98
CA ASN A 224 -4.75 17.03 2.94
C ASN A 224 -4.28 16.99 4.40
N ASN A 225 -3.20 17.71 4.76
CA ASN A 225 -2.70 17.81 6.13
C ASN A 225 -2.47 16.46 6.84
N GLY A 226 -2.05 15.44 6.09
CA GLY A 226 -1.78 14.11 6.60
C GLY A 226 -2.87 13.07 6.32
N GLY A 227 -4.03 13.49 5.84
CA GLY A 227 -5.15 12.64 5.40
C GLY A 227 -5.18 12.41 3.89
N GLY A 228 -6.37 12.25 3.33
CA GLY A 228 -6.63 12.15 1.88
C GLY A 228 -6.52 10.75 1.30
N VAL A 229 -6.38 9.70 2.14
CA VAL A 229 -6.17 8.32 1.66
C VAL A 229 -6.99 7.33 2.46
N CYS A 230 -7.74 6.48 1.74
CA CYS A 230 -8.40 5.29 2.29
C CYS A 230 -7.89 4.04 1.57
N LEU A 231 -7.18 3.19 2.28
CA LEU A 231 -6.73 1.89 1.79
C LEU A 231 -7.70 0.80 2.27
N MET A 232 -8.08 -0.12 1.40
CA MET A 232 -9.02 -1.20 1.73
C MET A 232 -8.39 -2.56 1.48
N THR A 233 -8.56 -3.48 2.42
CA THR A 233 -8.15 -4.88 2.25
C THR A 233 -8.90 -5.79 3.19
N GLY A 234 -9.16 -7.03 2.76
CA GLY A 234 -9.66 -8.09 3.63
C GLY A 234 -8.57 -8.80 4.42
N THR A 235 -7.30 -8.61 4.05
CA THR A 235 -6.15 -9.31 4.63
C THR A 235 -5.02 -8.33 4.96
N PRO A 236 -5.18 -7.50 6.01
CA PRO A 236 -4.19 -6.48 6.36
C PRO A 236 -2.83 -7.08 6.75
N ILE A 237 -2.84 -8.22 7.42
CA ILE A 237 -1.65 -8.97 7.81
C ILE A 237 -1.85 -10.41 7.36
N SER A 238 -1.08 -10.87 6.39
CA SER A 238 -1.24 -12.21 5.81
C SER A 238 0.00 -13.10 5.98
N ASN A 239 1.19 -12.57 5.85
CA ASN A 239 2.42 -13.37 5.83
C ASN A 239 3.37 -13.07 6.98
N ALA A 240 3.41 -11.83 7.43
CA ALA A 240 4.36 -11.41 8.46
C ALA A 240 3.88 -10.16 9.19
N ILE A 241 4.26 -10.08 10.44
CA ILE A 241 3.97 -8.98 11.36
C ILE A 241 4.53 -7.64 10.86
N SER A 242 5.64 -7.69 10.13
CA SER A 242 6.24 -6.52 9.47
C SER A 242 5.30 -5.80 8.49
N GLU A 243 4.26 -6.47 8.00
CA GLU A 243 3.23 -5.84 7.17
C GLU A 243 2.48 -4.74 7.93
N MET A 244 2.39 -4.83 9.25
CA MET A 244 1.81 -3.77 10.10
C MET A 244 2.62 -2.47 9.99
N PHE A 245 3.96 -2.58 10.00
CA PHE A 245 4.82 -1.42 9.77
C PHE A 245 4.58 -0.77 8.41
N VAL A 246 4.36 -1.57 7.35
CA VAL A 246 4.10 -1.02 6.01
C VAL A 246 2.84 -0.15 6.00
N TRP A 247 1.77 -0.59 6.65
CA TRP A 247 0.54 0.21 6.74
C TRP A 247 0.73 1.48 7.57
N GLN A 248 1.41 1.37 8.71
CA GLN A 248 1.74 2.53 9.54
C GLN A 248 2.66 3.49 8.78
N TYR A 249 3.67 2.99 8.10
CA TYR A 249 4.56 3.79 7.28
C TYR A 249 3.81 4.55 6.18
N LEU A 250 2.84 3.92 5.51
CA LEU A 250 2.02 4.58 4.50
C LEU A 250 1.06 5.61 5.08
N LEU A 251 0.42 5.32 6.22
CA LEU A 251 -0.71 6.10 6.73
C LEU A 251 -0.37 7.00 7.93
N GLN A 252 0.64 6.66 8.74
CA GLN A 252 1.04 7.35 9.97
C GLN A 252 2.47 7.88 9.94
N TYR A 253 3.03 8.17 8.77
CA TYR A 253 4.45 8.53 8.64
C TYR A 253 4.88 9.67 9.56
N ARG A 254 4.08 10.74 9.66
CA ARG A 254 4.37 11.86 10.56
C ARG A 254 4.41 11.46 12.03
N THR A 255 3.49 10.60 12.45
CA THR A 255 3.46 10.06 13.82
C THR A 255 4.69 9.19 14.09
N LEU A 256 5.06 8.33 13.14
CA LEU A 256 6.27 7.51 13.26
C LEU A 256 7.53 8.38 13.37
N GLN A 257 7.63 9.48 12.60
CA GLN A 257 8.74 10.44 12.68
C GLN A 257 8.79 11.14 14.05
N GLN A 258 7.63 11.59 14.56
CA GLN A 258 7.56 12.22 15.88
C GLN A 258 8.00 11.28 17.02
N LEU A 259 7.76 9.99 16.86
CA LEU A 259 8.18 8.96 17.80
C LEU A 259 9.61 8.43 17.55
N GLY A 260 10.26 8.84 16.45
CA GLY A 260 11.61 8.38 16.05
C GLY A 260 11.65 6.90 15.61
N ILE A 261 10.53 6.37 15.14
CA ILE A 261 10.36 4.97 14.71
C ILE A 261 9.91 4.84 13.25
N GLU A 262 10.16 5.85 12.42
CA GLU A 262 9.87 5.85 10.99
C GLU A 262 10.73 4.87 10.18
N TYR A 263 11.86 4.44 10.73
CA TYR A 263 12.68 3.38 10.16
C TYR A 263 12.29 2.03 10.73
N PHE A 264 12.25 1.03 9.86
CA PHE A 264 11.84 -0.32 10.27
C PHE A 264 12.66 -0.86 11.45
N ASP A 265 13.97 -0.63 11.49
CA ASP A 265 14.84 -1.12 12.57
C ASP A 265 14.49 -0.51 13.93
N ASN A 266 14.14 0.78 13.95
CA ASN A 266 13.72 1.48 15.16
C ASN A 266 12.35 0.97 15.64
N TRP A 267 11.40 0.87 14.71
CA TRP A 267 10.08 0.29 14.99
C TRP A 267 10.20 -1.15 15.51
N ALA A 268 11.04 -1.95 14.88
CA ALA A 268 11.29 -3.33 15.26
C ALA A 268 11.92 -3.45 16.66
N SER A 269 12.78 -2.50 17.05
CA SER A 269 13.38 -2.50 18.41
C SER A 269 12.36 -2.18 19.50
N VAL A 270 11.29 -1.45 19.17
CA VAL A 270 10.24 -1.08 20.13
C VAL A 270 9.15 -2.15 20.23
N PHE A 271 8.76 -2.75 19.11
CA PHE A 271 7.58 -3.60 19.03
C PHE A 271 7.87 -5.06 18.71
N GLY A 272 9.12 -5.41 18.40
CA GLY A 272 9.49 -6.75 17.98
C GLY A 272 10.54 -7.40 18.87
N ASN A 273 10.32 -8.66 19.22
CA ASN A 273 11.37 -9.51 19.77
C ASN A 273 12.01 -10.28 18.62
N ILE A 274 13.29 -9.97 18.36
CA ILE A 274 14.04 -10.52 17.24
C ILE A 274 14.81 -11.74 17.71
N THR A 275 14.50 -12.92 17.16
CA THR A 275 15.21 -14.16 17.43
C THR A 275 15.97 -14.66 16.21
N GLN A 276 17.12 -15.25 16.44
CA GLN A 276 17.87 -15.95 15.41
C GLN A 276 17.62 -17.45 15.56
N THR A 277 17.07 -18.08 14.54
CA THR A 277 16.83 -19.51 14.51
C THR A 277 17.63 -20.18 13.38
N MET A 278 18.10 -21.40 13.64
CA MET A 278 18.76 -22.20 12.62
C MET A 278 17.70 -23.02 11.87
N GLU A 279 17.60 -22.81 10.57
CA GLU A 279 16.63 -23.50 9.70
C GLU A 279 17.34 -24.32 8.64
N VAL A 280 16.73 -25.42 8.24
CA VAL A 280 17.18 -26.20 7.08
C VAL A 280 16.99 -25.34 5.82
N LYS A 281 18.00 -25.33 4.93
CA LYS A 281 17.88 -24.66 3.65
C LYS A 281 16.76 -25.27 2.81
N PRO A 282 16.06 -24.49 1.95
CA PRO A 282 15.04 -25.03 1.05
C PRO A 282 15.54 -26.15 0.12
N SER A 283 16.85 -26.21 -0.14
CA SER A 283 17.51 -27.28 -0.88
C SER A 283 17.59 -28.61 -0.14
N GLY A 284 17.15 -28.68 1.12
CA GLY A 284 17.30 -29.87 1.98
C GLY A 284 18.73 -30.14 2.45
N THR A 285 19.72 -29.39 2.00
CA THR A 285 21.15 -29.60 2.31
C THR A 285 21.69 -28.46 3.16
N GLY A 286 22.00 -28.74 4.44
CA GLY A 286 22.64 -27.79 5.37
C GLY A 286 21.66 -26.82 6.05
N PHE A 287 22.20 -26.05 6.98
CA PHE A 287 21.47 -25.10 7.82
C PHE A 287 21.77 -23.66 7.39
N ARG A 288 20.83 -22.74 7.69
CA ARG A 288 21.01 -21.29 7.62
C ARG A 288 20.51 -20.63 8.89
N MET A 289 21.22 -19.60 9.33
CA MET A 289 20.68 -18.70 10.35
C MET A 289 19.64 -17.80 9.72
N ARG A 290 18.50 -17.69 10.35
CA ARG A 290 17.42 -16.79 9.93
C ARG A 290 16.95 -15.95 11.08
N THR A 291 16.97 -14.65 10.87
CA THR A 291 16.43 -13.69 11.84
C THR A 291 14.91 -13.60 11.62
N ARG A 292 14.17 -13.83 12.68
CA ARG A 292 12.69 -13.76 12.67
C ARG A 292 12.19 -12.85 13.77
N PHE A 293 11.08 -12.21 13.51
CA PHE A 293 10.24 -11.74 14.59
C PHE A 293 9.59 -12.94 15.28
N ALA A 294 9.95 -13.17 16.52
CA ALA A 294 9.37 -14.28 17.28
C ALA A 294 8.04 -13.90 17.92
N ASN A 295 8.00 -12.76 18.58
CA ASN A 295 6.82 -12.26 19.28
C ASN A 295 6.76 -10.73 19.18
N PHE A 296 5.58 -10.17 19.37
CA PHE A 296 5.41 -8.75 19.65
C PHE A 296 5.67 -8.45 21.11
N VAL A 297 6.35 -7.35 21.34
CA VAL A 297 6.44 -6.69 22.65
C VAL A 297 5.67 -5.37 22.57
N ASN A 298 5.28 -4.80 23.70
CA ASN A 298 4.50 -3.56 23.76
C ASN A 298 3.25 -3.60 22.87
N LEU A 299 2.57 -4.75 22.88
CA LEU A 299 1.41 -5.01 22.06
C LEU A 299 0.25 -4.02 22.28
N PRO A 300 -0.08 -3.61 23.53
CA PRO A 300 -1.13 -2.61 23.75
C PRO A 300 -0.84 -1.28 23.07
N GLU A 301 0.37 -0.79 23.15
CA GLU A 301 0.83 0.46 22.53
C GLU A 301 0.79 0.36 21.02
N LEU A 302 1.25 -0.76 20.47
CA LEU A 302 1.18 -1.03 19.04
C LEU A 302 -0.26 -1.09 18.52
N CYS A 303 -1.14 -1.78 19.23
CA CYS A 303 -2.56 -1.87 18.88
C CYS A 303 -3.25 -0.51 18.96
N ASN A 304 -2.94 0.29 19.96
CA ASN A 304 -3.48 1.64 20.08
C ASN A 304 -3.02 2.51 18.91
N LEU A 305 -1.72 2.53 18.64
CA LEU A 305 -1.14 3.31 17.55
C LEU A 305 -1.70 2.88 16.18
N PHE A 306 -1.75 1.58 15.91
CA PHE A 306 -2.33 1.04 14.69
C PHE A 306 -3.83 1.27 14.60
N GLY A 307 -4.50 1.20 15.74
CA GLY A 307 -5.92 1.46 15.89
C GLY A 307 -6.35 2.89 15.52
N GLU A 308 -5.44 3.87 15.61
CA GLU A 308 -5.75 5.26 15.21
C GLU A 308 -6.12 5.38 13.74
N VAL A 309 -5.46 4.61 12.87
CA VAL A 309 -5.64 4.66 11.41
C VAL A 309 -6.32 3.45 10.82
N THR A 310 -6.71 2.46 11.63
CA THR A 310 -7.28 1.20 11.11
C THR A 310 -8.68 0.96 11.66
N ASP A 311 -9.61 0.65 10.77
CA ASP A 311 -10.94 0.18 11.10
C ASP A 311 -11.06 -1.31 10.73
N ILE A 312 -11.25 -2.18 11.73
CA ILE A 312 -11.25 -3.63 11.54
C ILE A 312 -12.66 -4.17 11.73
N VAL A 313 -13.16 -4.89 10.72
CA VAL A 313 -14.45 -5.59 10.79
C VAL A 313 -14.25 -7.04 10.34
N LYS A 314 -14.56 -7.98 11.22
CA LYS A 314 -14.54 -9.42 10.93
C LYS A 314 -15.92 -9.92 10.56
N THR A 315 -15.99 -11.00 9.81
CA THR A 315 -17.26 -11.65 9.46
C THR A 315 -18.03 -12.07 10.71
N ALA A 316 -17.35 -12.44 11.79
CA ALA A 316 -17.98 -12.78 13.07
C ALA A 316 -18.65 -11.58 13.75
N ASP A 317 -18.24 -10.36 13.44
CA ASP A 317 -18.81 -9.12 13.99
C ASP A 317 -20.07 -8.68 13.21
N LEU A 318 -20.34 -9.37 12.09
CA LEU A 318 -21.45 -9.07 11.18
C LEU A 318 -22.51 -10.15 11.32
N ASP A 319 -23.77 -9.75 11.52
CA ASP A 319 -24.91 -10.67 11.52
C ASP A 319 -25.28 -11.09 10.08
N LEU A 320 -24.32 -11.76 9.41
CA LEU A 320 -24.50 -12.24 8.04
C LEU A 320 -25.12 -13.64 8.05
N LYS A 321 -26.26 -13.78 7.40
CA LYS A 321 -26.84 -15.11 7.11
C LYS A 321 -26.01 -15.79 6.02
N LEU A 322 -24.91 -16.41 6.41
CA LEU A 322 -24.11 -17.20 5.49
C LEU A 322 -24.82 -18.53 5.17
N PRO A 323 -24.77 -19.00 3.91
CA PRO A 323 -25.28 -20.32 3.57
C PRO A 323 -24.52 -21.38 4.37
N GLY A 324 -25.25 -22.28 5.01
CA GLY A 324 -24.66 -23.37 5.79
C GLY A 324 -23.87 -24.33 4.87
N VAL A 325 -22.72 -24.80 5.36
CA VAL A 325 -21.97 -25.85 4.69
C VAL A 325 -22.71 -27.17 4.84
N ALA A 326 -22.90 -27.91 3.75
CA ALA A 326 -23.53 -29.24 3.78
C ALA A 326 -22.79 -30.14 4.79
N GLY A 327 -23.52 -30.66 5.78
CA GLY A 327 -22.93 -31.47 6.87
C GLY A 327 -22.23 -30.67 7.98
N GLY A 328 -22.32 -29.32 8.00
CA GLY A 328 -21.83 -28.44 9.08
C GLY A 328 -20.30 -28.31 9.20
N LYS A 329 -19.55 -29.02 8.38
CA LYS A 329 -18.08 -29.00 8.34
C LYS A 329 -17.56 -29.17 6.92
N PRO A 330 -16.43 -28.52 6.55
CA PRO A 330 -15.74 -28.81 5.31
C PRO A 330 -15.39 -30.29 5.23
N GLN A 331 -15.64 -30.91 4.06
CA GLN A 331 -15.22 -32.29 3.82
C GLN A 331 -13.79 -32.28 3.26
N LEU A 332 -12.90 -32.99 3.94
CA LEU A 332 -11.54 -33.22 3.44
C LEU A 332 -11.56 -34.35 2.40
N VAL A 333 -11.35 -34.00 1.15
CA VAL A 333 -11.18 -34.98 0.07
C VAL A 333 -9.70 -35.22 -0.13
N ILE A 334 -9.21 -36.38 0.28
CA ILE A 334 -7.83 -36.80 0.05
C ILE A 334 -7.79 -37.55 -1.28
N CYS A 335 -7.06 -37.00 -2.23
CA CYS A 335 -6.78 -37.70 -3.50
C CYS A 335 -5.42 -38.38 -3.39
N GLU A 336 -5.33 -39.65 -3.80
CA GLU A 336 -4.05 -40.31 -3.92
C GLU A 336 -3.22 -39.67 -5.03
N PRO A 337 -1.91 -39.51 -4.82
CA PRO A 337 -1.04 -38.94 -5.85
C PRO A 337 -1.02 -39.87 -7.09
N SER A 338 -0.92 -39.27 -8.26
CA SER A 338 -0.77 -40.01 -9.47
C SER A 338 0.63 -40.66 -9.53
N PRO A 339 0.83 -41.80 -10.29
CA PRO A 339 2.13 -42.41 -10.41
C PRO A 339 3.26 -41.50 -10.89
N ALA A 340 2.91 -40.45 -11.64
CA ALA A 340 3.85 -39.40 -12.06
C ALA A 340 4.25 -38.43 -10.94
N GLN A 341 3.41 -38.27 -9.94
CA GLN A 341 3.69 -37.43 -8.74
C GLN A 341 4.49 -38.23 -7.70
N GLU A 342 4.28 -39.55 -7.62
CA GLU A 342 5.08 -40.43 -6.75
C GLU A 342 6.51 -40.61 -7.25
N ALA A 343 6.75 -40.42 -8.57
CA ALA A 343 8.05 -40.54 -9.19
C ALA A 343 8.91 -39.26 -9.14
N GLN A 344 8.40 -38.17 -8.60
CA GLN A 344 9.12 -36.91 -8.34
C GLN A 344 9.55 -36.78 -6.89
#